data_5ea82cca6246bcb36aec3dad1517bcc2
#
_entry.id   5ea82cca6246bcb36aec3dad1517bcc2
#
_cell.length_a   1.000
_cell.length_b   1.000
_cell.length_c   1.000
_cell.angle_alpha   90.00
_cell.angle_beta   90.00
_cell.angle_gamma   90.00
#
_symmetry.space_group_name_H-M   'P 1'
#
loop_
_entity.id
_entity.type
_entity.pdbx_description
1 polymer ?
#
loop_
_entity_poly.entity_id
_entity_poly.type
_entity_poly.pdbx_seq_one_letter_code
_entity_poly.pdbx_strand_id
1 'polypeptide(L)'
;MGSEMCIRDRSAIGRILDGFAGDIWFASIYIGFALRLSHDYGTDWFFALAVLSGLSHLVQANITDYYKTLHLYFISKDKGSEFQSLEQVEAKHKEMKYGINKFFYFLYRWYTMLQVKATPTLQSMLQNLHAKYGDNIPENIRVDFRKQSRHLMRYIDLLTFNGRTMVMFVIVLTGQVWAYYLYEIIVLNIVLAIVMRKHEKMCASFLG
;
A
#
# COMPACT_ATOMS: atom_id res chain seq x y z
N MET A 1 -9.93 1.18 28.26
CA MET A 1 -8.46 1.10 28.48
C MET A 1 -7.78 -0.12 27.83
N GLY A 2 -8.36 -0.76 26.83
CA GLY A 2 -7.82 -1.98 26.20
C GLY A 2 -7.42 -1.87 24.72
N SER A 3 -7.78 -0.80 24.02
CA SER A 3 -7.56 -0.72 22.56
C SER A 3 -6.29 0.06 22.14
N GLU A 4 -5.72 0.87 23.01
CA GLU A 4 -4.53 1.66 22.68
C GLU A 4 -3.22 0.89 22.84
N MET A 5 -3.22 -0.18 23.64
CA MET A 5 -2.01 -0.99 23.88
C MET A 5 -1.69 -1.95 22.70
N CYS A 6 -2.68 -2.35 21.89
CA CYS A 6 -2.46 -3.22 20.74
C CYS A 6 -1.80 -2.54 19.52
N ILE A 7 -1.84 -1.21 19.43
CA ILE A 7 -1.27 -0.48 18.28
C ILE A 7 0.24 -0.22 18.48
N ARG A 8 0.73 -0.22 19.72
CA ARG A 8 2.09 0.18 20.06
C ARG A 8 3.15 -0.93 19.92
N ASP A 9 2.74 -2.20 19.86
CA ASP A 9 3.67 -3.34 19.89
C ASP A 9 3.63 -4.21 18.62
N ARG A 10 3.15 -3.71 17.48
CA ARG A 10 3.29 -4.46 16.23
C ARG A 10 4.76 -4.48 15.82
N SER A 11 5.38 -5.64 15.94
CA SER A 11 6.72 -5.85 15.37
C SER A 11 6.67 -5.60 13.86
N ALA A 12 7.78 -5.11 13.28
CA ALA A 12 7.88 -4.91 11.82
C ALA A 12 7.50 -6.19 11.04
N ILE A 13 7.83 -7.36 11.60
CA ILE A 13 7.44 -8.67 11.05
C ILE A 13 5.93 -8.89 11.12
N GLY A 14 5.27 -8.51 12.22
CA GLY A 14 3.81 -8.64 12.35
C GLY A 14 3.06 -7.84 11.28
N ARG A 15 3.52 -6.61 10.97
CA ARG A 15 2.95 -5.79 9.89
C ARG A 15 3.17 -6.40 8.51
N ILE A 16 4.36 -6.95 8.25
CA ILE A 16 4.66 -7.64 7.00
C ILE A 16 3.73 -8.85 6.82
N LEU A 17 3.52 -9.63 7.89
CA LEU A 17 2.63 -10.79 7.88
C LEU A 17 1.16 -10.40 7.68
N ASP A 18 0.69 -9.32 8.30
CA ASP A 18 -0.67 -8.80 8.10
C ASP A 18 -0.91 -8.40 6.63
N GLY A 19 0.03 -7.68 6.02
CA GLY A 19 -0.02 -7.33 4.59
C GLY A 19 -0.04 -8.57 3.71
N PHE A 20 0.87 -9.50 3.95
CA PHE A 20 0.97 -10.74 3.20
C PHE A 20 -0.27 -11.64 3.34
N ALA A 21 -0.89 -11.68 4.53
CA ALA A 21 -2.15 -12.41 4.72
C ALA A 21 -3.29 -11.81 3.88
N GLY A 22 -3.36 -10.48 3.76
CA GLY A 22 -4.30 -9.80 2.89
C GLY A 22 -4.08 -10.12 1.41
N ASP A 23 -2.81 -10.15 0.96
CA ASP A 23 -2.45 -10.49 -0.42
C ASP A 23 -2.82 -11.95 -0.76
N ILE A 24 -2.56 -12.89 0.15
CA ILE A 24 -2.96 -14.31 -0.01
C ILE A 24 -4.49 -14.44 -0.10
N TRP A 25 -5.21 -13.68 0.74
CA TRP A 25 -6.67 -13.69 0.70
C TRP A 25 -7.21 -13.31 -0.69
N PHE A 26 -6.75 -12.19 -1.25
CA PHE A 26 -7.18 -11.76 -2.58
C PHE A 26 -6.69 -12.69 -3.69
N ALA A 27 -5.46 -13.21 -3.60
CA ALA A 27 -4.96 -14.20 -4.54
C ALA A 27 -5.87 -15.45 -4.58
N SER A 28 -6.33 -15.91 -3.42
CA SER A 28 -7.27 -17.04 -3.31
C SER A 28 -8.62 -16.73 -3.97
N ILE A 29 -9.12 -15.50 -3.83
CA ILE A 29 -10.36 -15.06 -4.49
C ILE A 29 -10.19 -15.02 -6.01
N TYR A 30 -9.08 -14.46 -6.52
CA TYR A 30 -8.82 -14.41 -7.96
C TYR A 30 -8.73 -15.82 -8.56
N ILE A 31 -8.04 -16.74 -7.88
CA ILE A 31 -7.97 -18.14 -8.33
C ILE A 31 -9.35 -18.80 -8.29
N GLY A 32 -10.12 -18.60 -7.21
CA GLY A 32 -11.47 -19.16 -7.08
C GLY A 32 -12.42 -18.65 -8.18
N PHE A 33 -12.35 -17.36 -8.55
CA PHE A 33 -13.12 -16.82 -9.67
C PHE A 33 -12.65 -17.37 -11.01
N ALA A 34 -11.32 -17.56 -11.20
CA ALA A 34 -10.81 -18.17 -12.43
C ALA A 34 -11.28 -19.61 -12.60
N LEU A 35 -11.22 -20.43 -11.53
CA LEU A 35 -11.73 -21.81 -11.55
C LEU A 35 -13.21 -21.86 -11.93
N ARG A 36 -14.03 -21.02 -11.30
CA ARG A 36 -15.46 -20.94 -11.60
C ARG A 36 -15.71 -20.54 -13.06
N LEU A 37 -15.09 -19.46 -13.51
CA LEU A 37 -15.29 -18.95 -14.87
C LEU A 37 -14.72 -19.90 -15.92
N SER A 38 -13.59 -20.57 -15.67
CA SER A 38 -13.05 -21.60 -16.57
C SER A 38 -14.01 -22.77 -16.71
N HIS A 39 -14.64 -23.19 -15.63
CA HIS A 39 -15.67 -24.22 -15.66
C HIS A 39 -16.93 -23.77 -16.44
N ASP A 40 -17.41 -22.52 -16.17
CA ASP A 40 -18.67 -22.02 -16.75
C ASP A 40 -18.54 -21.71 -18.25
N TYR A 41 -17.36 -21.24 -18.71
CA TYR A 41 -17.09 -20.81 -20.09
C TYR A 41 -16.23 -21.78 -20.88
N GLY A 42 -15.68 -22.83 -20.28
CA GLY A 42 -14.85 -23.84 -20.95
C GLY A 42 -13.51 -23.30 -21.47
N THR A 43 -12.93 -22.29 -20.80
CA THR A 43 -11.67 -21.65 -21.24
C THR A 43 -10.77 -21.27 -20.07
N ASP A 44 -9.46 -21.50 -20.19
CA ASP A 44 -8.45 -21.24 -19.16
C ASP A 44 -7.92 -19.79 -19.19
N TRP A 45 -8.40 -18.94 -20.10
CA TRP A 45 -7.98 -17.55 -20.20
C TRP A 45 -8.19 -16.76 -18.89
N PHE A 46 -9.15 -17.14 -18.09
CA PHE A 46 -9.44 -16.49 -16.81
C PHE A 46 -8.29 -16.61 -15.78
N PHE A 47 -7.42 -17.60 -15.89
CA PHE A 47 -6.22 -17.67 -15.06
C PHE A 47 -5.22 -16.58 -15.41
N ALA A 48 -5.11 -16.15 -16.67
CA ALA A 48 -4.28 -15.02 -17.05
C ALA A 48 -4.82 -13.71 -16.44
N LEU A 49 -6.16 -13.52 -16.40
CA LEU A 49 -6.78 -12.40 -15.71
C LEU A 49 -6.56 -12.44 -14.20
N ALA A 50 -6.60 -13.63 -13.59
CA ALA A 50 -6.31 -13.79 -12.16
C ALA A 50 -4.87 -13.38 -11.83
N VAL A 51 -3.89 -13.79 -12.63
CA VAL A 51 -2.47 -13.40 -12.48
C VAL A 51 -2.32 -11.89 -12.65
N LEU A 52 -2.92 -11.31 -13.68
CA LEU A 52 -2.84 -9.87 -13.94
C LEU A 52 -3.49 -9.04 -12.81
N SER A 53 -4.63 -9.51 -12.27
CA SER A 53 -5.29 -8.91 -11.11
C SER A 53 -4.40 -9.00 -9.86
N GLY A 54 -3.79 -10.15 -9.60
CA GLY A 54 -2.87 -10.32 -8.49
C GLY A 54 -1.65 -9.39 -8.57
N LEU A 55 -1.04 -9.24 -9.74
CA LEU A 55 0.06 -8.29 -9.96
C LEU A 55 -0.39 -6.84 -9.76
N SER A 56 -1.55 -6.46 -10.30
CA SER A 56 -2.15 -5.13 -10.08
C SER A 56 -2.41 -4.88 -8.60
N HIS A 57 -2.98 -5.87 -7.91
CA HIS A 57 -3.24 -5.82 -6.47
C HIS A 57 -1.98 -5.53 -5.65
N LEU A 58 -0.90 -6.26 -5.88
CA LEU A 58 0.37 -6.09 -5.16
C LEU A 58 0.92 -4.66 -5.31
N VAL A 59 0.90 -4.10 -6.52
CA VAL A 59 1.35 -2.72 -6.77
C VAL A 59 0.45 -1.72 -6.06
N GLN A 60 -0.85 -1.88 -6.17
CA GLN A 60 -1.84 -0.98 -5.58
C GLN A 60 -1.79 -1.02 -4.05
N ALA A 61 -1.71 -2.21 -3.45
CA ALA A 61 -1.58 -2.39 -2.01
C ALA A 61 -0.30 -1.74 -1.48
N ASN A 62 0.82 -1.95 -2.18
CA ASN A 62 2.12 -1.39 -1.85
C ASN A 62 2.08 0.15 -1.77
N ILE A 63 1.63 0.83 -2.82
CA ILE A 63 1.59 2.30 -2.85
C ILE A 63 0.55 2.85 -1.86
N THR A 64 -0.58 2.17 -1.71
CA THR A 64 -1.63 2.53 -0.75
C THR A 64 -1.11 2.51 0.69
N ASP A 65 -0.43 1.45 1.09
CA ASP A 65 0.18 1.31 2.42
C ASP A 65 1.21 2.41 2.67
N TYR A 66 2.05 2.71 1.67
CA TYR A 66 3.04 3.77 1.77
C TYR A 66 2.43 5.14 2.05
N TYR A 67 1.41 5.53 1.27
CA TYR A 67 0.74 6.82 1.48
C TYR A 67 -0.02 6.90 2.80
N LYS A 68 -0.63 5.80 3.26
CA LYS A 68 -1.27 5.74 4.58
C LYS A 68 -0.25 5.88 5.71
N THR A 69 0.82 5.14 5.67
CA THR A 69 1.90 5.20 6.66
C THR A 69 2.53 6.60 6.71
N LEU A 70 2.76 7.20 5.55
CA LEU A 70 3.26 8.58 5.46
C LEU A 70 2.26 9.58 6.05
N HIS A 71 0.98 9.48 5.73
CA HIS A 71 -0.04 10.34 6.32
C HIS A 71 -0.06 10.25 7.85
N LEU A 72 0.05 9.04 8.40
CA LEU A 72 0.15 8.81 9.85
C LEU A 72 1.44 9.41 10.44
N TYR A 73 2.57 9.34 9.74
CA TYR A 73 3.83 9.97 10.15
C TYR A 73 3.68 11.48 10.33
N PHE A 74 2.91 12.16 9.46
CA PHE A 74 2.62 13.58 9.61
C PHE A 74 1.53 13.89 10.65
N ILE A 75 0.76 12.89 11.11
CA ILE A 75 -0.20 13.09 12.22
C ILE A 75 0.52 13.15 13.57
N SER A 76 1.37 12.17 13.87
CA SER A 76 2.20 12.17 15.08
C SER A 76 3.42 11.27 14.90
N LYS A 77 4.51 11.59 15.63
CA LYS A 77 5.72 10.75 15.63
C LYS A 77 5.41 9.32 16.09
N ASP A 78 4.56 9.16 17.11
CA ASP A 78 4.20 7.84 17.65
C ASP A 78 3.42 7.00 16.63
N LYS A 79 2.49 7.61 15.89
CA LYS A 79 1.70 6.95 14.84
C LYS A 79 2.51 6.68 13.56
N GLY A 80 3.58 7.44 13.34
CA GLY A 80 4.49 7.28 12.21
C GLY A 80 5.76 6.49 12.53
N SER A 81 5.87 5.89 13.71
CA SER A 81 7.03 5.09 14.10
C SER A 81 7.30 3.89 13.17
N GLU A 82 6.29 3.49 12.41
CA GLU A 82 6.37 2.43 11.40
C GLU A 82 6.99 2.88 10.08
N PHE A 83 7.11 4.20 9.86
CA PHE A 83 7.74 4.73 8.65
C PHE A 83 9.25 4.51 8.71
N GLN A 84 9.77 3.68 7.80
CA GLN A 84 11.20 3.38 7.69
C GLN A 84 11.70 3.81 6.31
N SER A 85 12.84 4.49 6.29
CA SER A 85 13.52 4.79 5.03
C SER A 85 14.11 3.52 4.41
N LEU A 86 14.35 3.54 3.09
CA LEU A 86 14.99 2.41 2.41
C LEU A 86 16.37 2.09 3.03
N GLU A 87 17.13 3.12 3.42
CA GLU A 87 18.43 2.95 4.06
C GLU A 87 18.35 2.22 5.39
N GLN A 88 17.34 2.54 6.21
CA GLN A 88 17.10 1.86 7.49
C GLN A 88 16.70 0.40 7.29
N VAL A 89 15.88 0.11 6.27
CA VAL A 89 15.48 -1.26 5.93
C VAL A 89 16.67 -2.07 5.42
N GLU A 90 17.53 -1.46 4.57
CA GLU A 90 18.73 -2.11 4.06
C GLU A 90 19.77 -2.38 5.16
N ALA A 91 19.97 -1.44 6.08
CA ALA A 91 20.88 -1.63 7.21
C ALA A 91 20.42 -2.81 8.08
N LYS A 92 19.14 -2.84 8.46
CA LYS A 92 18.58 -3.95 9.23
C LYS A 92 18.68 -5.30 8.51
N HIS A 93 18.40 -5.33 7.19
CA HIS A 93 18.55 -6.56 6.40
C HIS A 93 19.99 -7.09 6.40
N LYS A 94 20.99 -6.21 6.33
CA LYS A 94 22.41 -6.59 6.35
C LYS A 94 22.84 -7.17 7.70
N GLU A 95 22.34 -6.62 8.79
CA GLU A 95 22.68 -7.06 10.16
C GLU A 95 22.05 -8.41 10.53
N MET A 96 20.98 -8.82 9.84
CA MET A 96 20.26 -10.04 10.17
C MET A 96 21.02 -11.31 9.78
N LYS A 97 21.06 -12.28 10.72
CA LYS A 97 21.52 -13.64 10.45
C LYS A 97 20.55 -14.38 9.51
N TYR A 98 21.07 -15.37 8.79
CA TYR A 98 20.24 -16.21 7.91
C TYR A 98 19.08 -16.86 8.70
N GLY A 99 17.87 -16.80 8.13
CA GLY A 99 16.66 -17.34 8.74
C GLY A 99 15.40 -16.78 8.11
N ILE A 100 14.24 -17.25 8.55
CA ILE A 100 12.93 -16.84 8.04
C ILE A 100 12.72 -15.33 8.16
N ASN A 101 13.23 -14.70 9.22
CA ASN A 101 13.15 -13.26 9.43
C ASN A 101 13.91 -12.48 8.34
N LYS A 102 15.10 -12.95 7.91
CA LYS A 102 15.86 -12.33 6.84
C LYS A 102 15.12 -12.41 5.50
N PHE A 103 14.42 -13.53 5.24
CA PHE A 103 13.58 -13.67 4.06
C PHE A 103 12.43 -12.63 4.04
N PHE A 104 11.72 -12.44 5.15
CA PHE A 104 10.68 -11.42 5.24
C PHE A 104 11.25 -9.99 5.07
N TYR A 105 12.42 -9.71 5.63
CA TYR A 105 13.08 -8.42 5.43
C TYR A 105 13.58 -8.22 4.00
N PHE A 106 13.96 -9.27 3.30
CA PHE A 106 14.26 -9.21 1.87
C PHE A 106 13.02 -8.81 1.05
N LEU A 107 11.87 -9.43 1.32
CA LEU A 107 10.60 -9.05 0.69
C LEU A 107 10.23 -7.60 1.02
N TYR A 108 10.37 -7.19 2.28
CA TYR A 108 10.08 -5.84 2.73
C TYR A 108 11.01 -4.80 2.08
N ARG A 109 12.30 -5.10 1.94
CA ARG A 109 13.23 -4.26 1.20
C ARG A 109 12.79 -4.06 -0.25
N TRP A 110 12.40 -5.14 -0.93
CA TRP A 110 11.92 -5.06 -2.32
C TRP A 110 10.65 -4.22 -2.43
N TYR A 111 9.75 -4.40 -1.50
CA TYR A 111 8.52 -3.64 -1.35
C TYR A 111 8.81 -2.14 -1.16
N THR A 112 9.69 -1.77 -0.23
CA THR A 112 10.10 -0.39 0.02
C THR A 112 10.85 0.23 -1.17
N MET A 113 11.67 -0.54 -1.87
CA MET A 113 12.36 -0.06 -3.08
C MET A 113 11.38 0.32 -4.20
N LEU A 114 10.31 -0.45 -4.38
CA LEU A 114 9.24 -0.10 -5.33
C LEU A 114 8.54 1.19 -4.94
N GLN A 115 8.24 1.40 -3.65
CA GLN A 115 7.63 2.63 -3.14
C GLN A 115 8.51 3.86 -3.44
N VAL A 116 9.78 3.78 -3.13
CA VAL A 116 10.74 4.85 -3.36
C VAL A 116 10.86 5.20 -4.85
N LYS A 117 10.98 4.19 -5.71
CA LYS A 117 11.06 4.39 -7.18
C LYS A 117 9.79 4.99 -7.77
N ALA A 118 8.63 4.63 -7.23
CA ALA A 118 7.33 5.10 -7.70
C ALA A 118 6.99 6.53 -7.26
N THR A 119 7.71 7.09 -6.28
CA THR A 119 7.37 8.38 -5.64
C THR A 119 8.57 9.34 -5.55
N PRO A 120 9.19 9.73 -6.68
CA PRO A 120 10.44 10.50 -6.68
C PRO A 120 10.30 11.90 -6.05
N THR A 121 9.22 12.61 -6.31
CA THR A 121 8.98 13.97 -5.75
C THR A 121 8.77 13.91 -4.25
N LEU A 122 8.06 12.89 -3.77
CA LEU A 122 7.90 12.63 -2.35
C LEU A 122 9.25 12.38 -1.67
N GLN A 123 10.13 11.56 -2.28
CA GLN A 123 11.46 11.31 -1.73
C GLN A 123 12.28 12.59 -1.62
N SER A 124 12.27 13.43 -2.66
CA SER A 124 12.95 14.73 -2.65
C SER A 124 12.40 15.65 -1.55
N MET A 125 11.07 15.67 -1.35
CA MET A 125 10.44 16.42 -0.26
C MET A 125 10.90 15.92 1.12
N LEU A 126 10.89 14.61 1.34
CA LEU A 126 11.31 14.02 2.62
C LEU A 126 12.79 14.31 2.91
N GLN A 127 13.66 14.18 1.91
CA GLN A 127 15.09 14.49 2.04
C GLN A 127 15.31 15.97 2.39
N ASN A 128 14.62 16.89 1.72
CA ASN A 128 14.71 18.33 2.02
C ASN A 128 14.20 18.66 3.43
N LEU A 129 13.08 18.06 3.84
CA LEU A 129 12.55 18.27 5.20
C LEU A 129 13.51 17.72 6.25
N HIS A 130 14.09 16.53 6.01
CA HIS A 130 15.05 15.95 6.93
C HIS A 130 16.36 16.75 6.99
N ALA A 131 16.89 17.21 5.86
CA ALA A 131 18.07 18.06 5.81
C ALA A 131 17.88 19.40 6.54
N LYS A 132 16.67 20.00 6.48
CA LYS A 132 16.39 21.30 7.06
C LYS A 132 16.00 21.24 8.54
N TYR A 133 15.27 20.22 8.96
CA TYR A 133 14.65 20.14 10.30
C TYR A 133 15.05 18.88 11.09
N GLY A 134 15.81 17.96 10.50
CA GLY A 134 16.09 16.65 11.09
C GLY A 134 14.79 15.91 11.40
N ASP A 135 14.72 15.32 12.59
CA ASP A 135 13.53 14.59 13.04
C ASP A 135 12.42 15.49 13.60
N ASN A 136 12.66 16.82 13.67
CA ASN A 136 11.75 17.79 14.29
C ASN A 136 11.05 18.66 13.24
N ILE A 137 10.28 18.05 12.33
CA ILE A 137 9.48 18.76 11.33
C ILE A 137 8.50 19.71 12.05
N PRO A 138 8.49 21.02 11.73
CA PRO A 138 7.59 22.01 12.34
C PRO A 138 6.11 21.65 12.20
N GLU A 139 5.31 21.98 13.24
CA GLU A 139 3.90 21.59 13.27
C GLU A 139 3.07 22.24 12.15
N ASN A 140 3.40 23.45 11.72
CA ASN A 140 2.75 24.11 10.59
C ASN A 140 2.87 23.29 9.30
N ILE A 141 4.05 22.75 8.98
CA ILE A 141 4.28 21.89 7.82
C ILE A 141 3.48 20.58 7.97
N ARG A 142 3.46 20.01 9.18
CA ARG A 142 2.68 18.79 9.46
C ARG A 142 1.19 19.02 9.27
N VAL A 143 0.66 20.15 9.75
CA VAL A 143 -0.76 20.53 9.59
C VAL A 143 -1.09 20.73 8.12
N ASP A 144 -0.26 21.44 7.36
CA ASP A 144 -0.48 21.70 5.94
C ASP A 144 -0.46 20.41 5.12
N PHE A 145 0.50 19.53 5.36
CA PHE A 145 0.55 18.23 4.72
C PHE A 145 -0.71 17.40 5.01
N ARG A 146 -1.13 17.31 6.28
CA ARG A 146 -2.35 16.62 6.69
C ARG A 146 -3.59 17.16 5.99
N LYS A 147 -3.73 18.47 5.93
CA LYS A 147 -4.87 19.13 5.28
C LYS A 147 -4.96 18.79 3.80
N GLN A 148 -3.83 18.86 3.10
CA GLN A 148 -3.77 18.57 1.67
C GLN A 148 -3.93 17.07 1.37
N SER A 149 -3.28 16.19 2.13
CA SER A 149 -3.33 14.74 1.92
C SER A 149 -4.66 14.11 2.31
N ARG A 150 -5.44 14.73 3.21
CA ARG A 150 -6.73 14.20 3.69
C ARG A 150 -7.73 13.88 2.57
N HIS A 151 -7.78 14.73 1.54
CA HIS A 151 -8.65 14.49 0.39
C HIS A 151 -8.24 13.25 -0.42
N LEU A 152 -6.94 12.96 -0.48
CA LEU A 152 -6.43 11.81 -1.19
C LEU A 152 -6.73 10.50 -0.46
N MET A 153 -6.81 10.54 0.88
CA MET A 153 -7.11 9.36 1.69
C MET A 153 -8.45 8.72 1.33
N ARG A 154 -9.47 9.50 0.93
CA ARG A 154 -10.76 8.96 0.49
C ARG A 154 -10.64 8.10 -0.77
N TYR A 155 -9.80 8.47 -1.72
CA TYR A 155 -9.54 7.66 -2.93
C TYR A 155 -8.67 6.45 -2.60
N ILE A 156 -7.74 6.62 -1.67
CA ILE A 156 -6.89 5.53 -1.18
C ILE A 156 -7.75 4.45 -0.49
N ASP A 157 -8.83 4.82 0.19
CA ASP A 157 -9.72 3.86 0.85
C ASP A 157 -10.39 2.88 -0.12
N LEU A 158 -10.62 3.27 -1.37
CA LEU A 158 -11.09 2.37 -2.42
C LEU A 158 -10.07 1.27 -2.77
N LEU A 159 -8.78 1.59 -2.65
CA LEU A 159 -7.65 0.69 -2.92
C LEU A 159 -7.32 -0.24 -1.74
N THR A 160 -7.97 -0.04 -0.58
CA THR A 160 -7.75 -0.88 0.60
C THR A 160 -8.60 -2.13 0.58
N PHE A 161 -8.30 -3.03 1.52
CA PHE A 161 -9.06 -4.26 1.76
C PHE A 161 -10.57 -3.99 1.80
N ASN A 162 -11.02 -3.03 2.60
CA ASN A 162 -12.45 -2.74 2.79
C ASN A 162 -13.12 -2.25 1.50
N GLY A 163 -12.51 -1.29 0.78
CA GLY A 163 -13.05 -0.77 -0.47
C GLY A 163 -13.20 -1.85 -1.53
N ARG A 164 -12.19 -2.70 -1.70
CA ARG A 164 -12.21 -3.84 -2.62
C ARG A 164 -13.28 -4.87 -2.26
N THR A 165 -13.34 -5.25 -0.98
CA THR A 165 -14.27 -6.25 -0.48
C THR A 165 -15.72 -5.80 -0.67
N MET A 166 -16.03 -4.52 -0.42
CA MET A 166 -17.39 -3.99 -0.65
C MET A 166 -17.83 -4.11 -2.11
N VAL A 167 -16.95 -3.73 -3.06
CA VAL A 167 -17.25 -3.86 -4.49
C VAL A 167 -17.34 -5.33 -4.91
N MET A 168 -16.45 -6.18 -4.37
CA MET A 168 -16.50 -7.62 -4.61
C MET A 168 -17.86 -8.22 -4.21
N PHE A 169 -18.38 -7.88 -3.03
CA PHE A 169 -19.68 -8.36 -2.60
C PHE A 169 -20.80 -7.95 -3.57
N VAL A 170 -20.82 -6.69 -4.00
CA VAL A 170 -21.80 -6.22 -4.97
C VAL A 170 -21.72 -7.01 -6.27
N ILE A 171 -20.50 -7.21 -6.81
CA ILE A 171 -20.28 -7.95 -8.06
C ILE A 171 -20.69 -9.43 -7.90
N VAL A 172 -20.34 -10.06 -6.79
CA VAL A 172 -20.74 -11.47 -6.54
C VAL A 172 -22.25 -11.63 -6.48
N LEU A 173 -22.96 -10.68 -5.86
CA LEU A 173 -24.43 -10.70 -5.80
C LEU A 173 -25.09 -10.56 -7.18
N THR A 174 -24.44 -9.91 -8.14
CA THR A 174 -24.95 -9.84 -9.53
C THR A 174 -24.69 -11.12 -10.33
N GLY A 175 -23.87 -12.04 -9.82
CA GLY A 175 -23.42 -13.24 -10.53
C GLY A 175 -22.36 -12.99 -11.60
N GLN A 176 -22.00 -11.74 -11.88
CA GLN A 176 -21.05 -11.35 -12.95
C GLN A 176 -19.61 -11.25 -12.43
N VAL A 177 -19.10 -12.35 -11.85
CA VAL A 177 -17.79 -12.35 -11.16
C VAL A 177 -16.61 -11.94 -12.03
N TRP A 178 -16.71 -12.09 -13.37
CA TRP A 178 -15.68 -11.61 -14.31
C TRP A 178 -15.50 -10.09 -14.26
N ALA A 179 -16.55 -9.33 -13.92
CA ALA A 179 -16.50 -7.87 -13.80
C ALA A 179 -15.54 -7.44 -12.68
N TYR A 180 -15.27 -8.29 -11.70
CA TYR A 180 -14.30 -8.00 -10.65
C TYR A 180 -12.86 -7.88 -11.19
N TYR A 181 -12.49 -8.70 -12.17
CA TYR A 181 -11.18 -8.56 -12.84
C TYR A 181 -11.05 -7.21 -13.55
N LEU A 182 -12.09 -6.77 -14.26
CA LEU A 182 -12.07 -5.45 -14.90
C LEU A 182 -11.98 -4.32 -13.88
N TYR A 183 -12.72 -4.42 -12.79
CA TYR A 183 -12.63 -3.48 -11.68
C TYR A 183 -11.19 -3.41 -11.15
N GLU A 184 -10.57 -4.55 -10.86
CA GLU A 184 -9.23 -4.65 -10.30
C GLU A 184 -8.15 -4.12 -11.27
N ILE A 185 -8.22 -4.55 -12.54
CA ILE A 185 -7.18 -4.24 -13.53
C ILE A 185 -7.35 -2.84 -14.11
N ILE A 186 -8.57 -2.36 -14.31
CA ILE A 186 -8.82 -1.09 -15.00
C ILE A 186 -9.13 0.01 -13.98
N VAL A 187 -10.24 -0.15 -13.23
CA VAL A 187 -10.75 0.93 -12.37
C VAL A 187 -9.77 1.28 -11.28
N LEU A 188 -9.26 0.29 -10.54
CA LEU A 188 -8.35 0.55 -9.43
C LEU A 188 -6.96 1.04 -9.90
N ASN A 189 -6.47 0.61 -11.05
CA ASN A 189 -5.22 1.15 -11.61
C ASN A 189 -5.39 2.61 -12.06
N ILE A 190 -6.55 2.99 -12.61
CA ILE A 190 -6.85 4.40 -12.92
C ILE A 190 -6.91 5.23 -11.63
N VAL A 191 -7.60 4.73 -10.60
CA VAL A 191 -7.66 5.40 -9.29
C VAL A 191 -6.25 5.56 -8.71
N LEU A 192 -5.42 4.52 -8.75
CA LEU A 192 -4.04 4.58 -8.30
C LEU A 192 -3.24 5.65 -9.05
N ALA A 193 -3.30 5.66 -10.38
CA ALA A 193 -2.59 6.64 -11.21
C ALA A 193 -3.00 8.09 -10.90
N ILE A 194 -4.30 8.33 -10.67
CA ILE A 194 -4.82 9.65 -10.27
C ILE A 194 -4.29 10.04 -8.90
N VAL A 195 -4.34 9.12 -7.93
CA VAL A 195 -3.85 9.36 -6.57
C VAL A 195 -2.35 9.66 -6.59
N MET A 196 -1.55 8.85 -7.28
CA MET A 196 -0.11 9.07 -7.39
C MET A 196 0.22 10.44 -7.99
N ARG A 197 -0.39 10.81 -9.12
CA ARG A 197 -0.17 12.11 -9.76
C ARG A 197 -0.53 13.28 -8.84
N LYS A 198 -1.67 13.19 -8.14
CA LYS A 198 -2.10 14.24 -7.20
C LYS A 198 -1.17 14.31 -6.00
N HIS A 199 -0.72 13.17 -5.47
CA HIS A 199 0.18 13.12 -4.34
C HIS A 199 1.56 13.70 -4.68
N GLU A 200 2.14 13.32 -5.83
CA GLU A 200 3.41 13.86 -6.29
C GLU A 200 3.32 15.38 -6.55
N LYS A 201 2.20 15.86 -7.13
CA LYS A 201 1.96 17.30 -7.31
C LYS A 201 1.84 18.04 -5.96
N MET A 202 1.19 17.43 -4.98
CA MET A 202 1.12 17.96 -3.61
C MET A 202 2.51 18.03 -2.99
N CYS A 203 3.33 16.98 -3.10
CA CYS A 203 4.68 16.97 -2.57
C CYS A 203 5.57 18.03 -3.23
N ALA A 204 5.40 18.28 -4.52
CA ALA A 204 6.12 19.36 -5.23
C ALA A 204 5.87 20.75 -4.63
N SER A 205 4.67 21.02 -4.09
CA SER A 205 4.38 22.32 -3.45
C SER A 205 5.11 22.54 -2.12
N PHE A 206 5.73 21.53 -1.56
CA PHE A 206 6.58 21.63 -0.36
C PHE A 206 8.08 21.76 -0.69
N LEU A 207 8.46 21.69 -1.98
CA LEU A 207 9.84 21.84 -2.43
C LEU A 207 10.20 23.29 -2.81
N GLY A 208 9.21 24.11 -3.11
CA GLY A 208 9.34 25.55 -3.41
C GLY A 208 8.96 26.37 -2.25
#